data_3a20d44043017d9e9e2ffb1b924c281d
#
_entry.id   3a20d44043017d9e9e2ffb1b924c281d
#
_cell.length_a   1.000
_cell.length_b   1.000
_cell.length_c   1.000
_cell.angle_alpha   90.00
_cell.angle_beta   90.00
_cell.angle_gamma   90.00
#
_symmetry.space_group_name_H-M   'P 1'
#
loop_
_entity.id
_entity.type
_entity.pdbx_description
1 polymer ?
#
loop_
_entity_poly.entity_id
_entity_poly.type
_entity_poly.pdbx_seq_one_letter_code
_entity_poly.pdbx_strand_id
1 'polypeptide(L)'
;ELTNSGALTETAPRLAQTNWGSVIAMYKRFGVSMLYLQARMAKQSIDNALPMELERIATEKYNGDQTKLTDEDKAEAQEAANLTKSIAKKQIAGLFASSAVMAGVQGLPLYGAVAFIMNTVFLDDEDEDFDTMAATFFGEGFYSGAINATMGVDVAPRIGMTNLIFRSLPNKEQDSLVLQGLELLAGPVYGVTARAFDGIGLINEGETRRGIEKMLPSFASNISKGFRYNEEGVTTLRGDPIVEDVGVMGAAAQLIGLAPASYTQQIERNSVDKRIDRNINSRRSKLLRKYYLAKKNFDFDEARDVEKDMQEFNREHPEVSIDADTKARSLKQHKRTSEKMRKFRGVSISSKREDAVLKARRDAGGFD
;
A
#
# COMPACT_ATOMS: atom_id res chain seq x y z
N GLU A 1 15.31 18.51 18.17
CA GLU A 1 14.94 19.21 16.92
C GLU A 1 14.89 18.26 15.71
N LEU A 2 15.81 17.30 15.59
CA LEU A 2 15.85 16.32 14.47
C LEU A 2 14.66 15.35 14.43
N THR A 3 14.06 15.06 15.57
CA THR A 3 12.92 14.14 15.68
C THR A 3 11.56 14.84 15.62
N ASN A 4 11.51 16.14 15.96
CA ASN A 4 10.27 16.92 15.98
C ASN A 4 9.98 17.67 14.68
N SER A 5 10.64 17.33 13.57
CA SER A 5 10.45 17.98 12.27
C SER A 5 10.21 19.49 12.43
N GLY A 6 11.25 20.20 12.89
CA GLY A 6 11.16 21.61 13.24
C GLY A 6 10.35 22.43 12.24
N ALA A 7 9.51 23.32 12.75
CA ALA A 7 8.64 24.17 11.94
C ALA A 7 9.43 25.13 11.00
N LEU A 8 10.77 25.14 11.12
CA LEU A 8 11.65 25.98 10.33
C LEU A 8 11.91 25.35 8.96
N THR A 9 11.57 26.10 7.93
CA THR A 9 11.83 25.78 6.52
C THR A 9 13.31 25.50 6.24
N GLU A 10 14.22 26.01 7.06
CA GLU A 10 15.66 25.86 6.91
C GLU A 10 16.16 24.44 7.20
N THR A 11 15.48 23.68 8.05
CA THR A 11 15.84 22.30 8.39
C THR A 11 15.16 21.23 7.54
N ALA A 12 14.22 21.65 6.67
CA ALA A 12 13.50 20.73 5.79
C ALA A 12 14.37 20.31 4.59
N PRO A 13 14.20 19.09 4.05
CA PRO A 13 14.82 18.69 2.79
C PRO A 13 14.49 19.70 1.67
N ARG A 14 15.44 19.97 0.78
CA ARG A 14 15.29 20.99 -0.30
C ARG A 14 14.00 20.85 -1.11
N LEU A 15 13.54 19.62 -1.32
CA LEU A 15 12.31 19.33 -2.03
C LEU A 15 11.06 19.85 -1.29
N ALA A 16 11.09 19.83 0.05
CA ALA A 16 10.02 20.36 0.91
C ALA A 16 10.08 21.88 1.08
N GLN A 17 11.14 22.53 0.62
CA GLN A 17 11.28 23.99 0.65
C GLN A 17 10.64 24.68 -0.58
N THR A 18 10.30 23.93 -1.63
CA THR A 18 9.58 24.45 -2.79
C THR A 18 8.11 24.71 -2.45
N ASN A 19 7.46 25.66 -3.15
CA ASN A 19 6.07 26.03 -2.89
C ASN A 19 5.11 24.82 -2.92
N TRP A 20 5.24 23.95 -3.91
CA TRP A 20 4.46 22.71 -4.01
C TRP A 20 4.94 21.65 -3.02
N GLY A 21 6.25 21.51 -2.84
CA GLY A 21 6.84 20.59 -1.89
C GLY A 21 6.45 20.90 -0.45
N SER A 22 6.31 22.18 -0.07
CA SER A 22 5.87 22.58 1.26
C SER A 22 4.43 22.16 1.56
N VAL A 23 3.53 22.24 0.58
CA VAL A 23 2.14 21.79 0.73
C VAL A 23 2.07 20.26 0.88
N ILE A 24 2.74 19.52 0.01
CA ILE A 24 2.79 18.06 0.08
C ILE A 24 3.48 17.59 1.38
N ALA A 25 4.60 18.22 1.73
CA ALA A 25 5.36 17.89 2.92
C ALA A 25 4.71 18.29 4.23
N MET A 26 3.77 19.23 4.25
CA MET A 26 3.14 19.72 5.48
C MET A 26 2.58 18.58 6.34
N TYR A 27 1.92 17.60 5.73
CA TYR A 27 1.34 16.44 6.42
C TYR A 27 2.28 15.23 6.49
N LYS A 28 3.40 15.25 5.75
CA LYS A 28 4.34 14.13 5.66
C LYS A 28 5.72 14.47 6.27
N ARG A 29 5.85 15.64 6.89
CA ARG A 29 7.13 16.13 7.46
C ARG A 29 7.79 15.12 8.38
N PHE A 30 7.02 14.52 9.27
CA PHE A 30 7.56 13.52 10.20
C PHE A 30 8.15 12.32 9.45
N GLY A 31 7.39 11.74 8.51
CA GLY A 31 7.86 10.58 7.72
C GLY A 31 9.09 10.90 6.89
N VAL A 32 9.10 12.07 6.22
CA VAL A 32 10.25 12.53 5.43
C VAL A 32 11.48 12.78 6.32
N SER A 33 11.30 13.41 7.48
CA SER A 33 12.39 13.66 8.44
C SER A 33 12.96 12.36 9.00
N MET A 34 12.12 11.38 9.30
CA MET A 34 12.53 10.06 9.76
C MET A 34 13.32 9.29 8.69
N LEU A 35 12.86 9.32 7.45
CA LEU A 35 13.61 8.70 6.34
C LEU A 35 14.95 9.39 6.08
N TYR A 36 14.97 10.73 6.14
CA TYR A 36 16.22 11.48 6.02
C TYR A 36 17.21 11.12 7.14
N LEU A 37 16.70 11.02 8.38
CA LEU A 37 17.52 10.59 9.52
C LEU A 37 18.08 9.18 9.33
N GLN A 38 17.26 8.24 8.89
CA GLN A 38 17.69 6.86 8.57
C GLN A 38 18.72 6.84 7.45
N ALA A 39 18.47 7.56 6.36
CA ALA A 39 19.43 7.68 5.25
C ALA A 39 20.76 8.29 5.68
N ARG A 40 20.72 9.31 6.54
CA ARG A 40 21.92 9.93 7.12
C ARG A 40 22.69 8.94 8.00
N MET A 41 22.01 8.23 8.89
CA MET A 41 22.65 7.21 9.73
C MET A 41 23.23 6.07 8.88
N ALA A 42 22.50 5.62 7.84
CA ALA A 42 23.00 4.62 6.91
C ALA A 42 24.27 5.12 6.19
N LYS A 43 24.25 6.35 5.69
CA LYS A 43 25.40 6.97 5.07
C LYS A 43 26.59 7.03 6.04
N GLN A 44 26.39 7.53 7.25
CA GLN A 44 27.44 7.60 8.29
C GLN A 44 27.98 6.23 8.71
N SER A 45 27.17 5.16 8.62
CA SER A 45 27.63 3.81 8.91
C SER A 45 28.54 3.21 7.84
N ILE A 46 28.42 3.69 6.60
CA ILE A 46 29.18 3.23 5.43
C ILE A 46 30.37 4.15 5.15
N ASP A 47 30.11 5.45 5.12
CA ASP A 47 31.11 6.46 4.77
C ASP A 47 32.25 6.52 5.78
N ASN A 48 33.43 6.91 5.30
CA ASN A 48 34.51 7.27 6.16
C ASN A 48 34.28 8.71 6.66
N ALA A 49 34.02 8.86 7.97
CA ALA A 49 33.83 10.16 8.60
C ALA A 49 35.13 10.94 8.81
N LEU A 50 36.27 10.33 8.49
CA LEU A 50 37.60 10.92 8.69
C LEU A 50 37.80 12.33 8.07
N PRO A 51 37.37 12.59 6.79
CA PRO A 51 37.55 13.93 6.23
C PRO A 51 36.79 15.01 7.01
N MET A 52 35.60 14.68 7.53
CA MET A 52 34.79 15.61 8.30
C MET A 52 35.37 15.87 9.69
N GLU A 53 35.96 14.85 10.33
CA GLU A 53 36.62 15.00 11.62
C GLU A 53 37.94 15.77 11.50
N LEU A 54 38.71 15.58 10.42
CA LEU A 54 39.89 16.38 10.13
C LEU A 54 39.53 17.86 9.92
N GLU A 55 38.46 18.15 9.18
CA GLU A 55 37.97 19.51 8.98
C GLU A 55 37.50 20.14 10.30
N ARG A 56 36.82 19.40 11.16
CA ARG A 56 36.40 19.84 12.48
C ARG A 56 37.57 20.22 13.36
N ILE A 57 38.55 19.34 13.48
CA ILE A 57 39.78 19.60 14.30
C ILE A 57 40.59 20.77 13.74
N ALA A 58 40.72 20.82 12.40
CA ALA A 58 41.40 21.95 11.74
C ALA A 58 40.69 23.29 12.04
N THR A 59 39.36 23.30 12.02
CA THR A 59 38.54 24.50 12.32
C THR A 59 38.70 24.90 13.78
N GLU A 60 38.64 23.93 14.70
CA GLU A 60 38.70 24.19 16.14
C GLU A 60 40.10 24.65 16.60
N LYS A 61 41.17 23.99 16.10
CA LYS A 61 42.55 24.25 16.57
C LYS A 61 43.34 25.21 15.69
N TYR A 62 43.05 25.27 14.39
CA TYR A 62 43.88 25.96 13.39
C TYR A 62 43.09 26.88 12.44
N ASN A 63 41.89 27.34 12.85
CA ASN A 63 41.02 28.21 12.04
C ASN A 63 40.78 27.71 10.61
N GLY A 64 40.66 26.39 10.43
CA GLY A 64 40.35 25.76 9.15
C GLY A 64 41.58 25.36 8.31
N ASP A 65 42.80 25.60 8.79
CA ASP A 65 44.02 25.25 8.05
C ASP A 65 44.43 23.79 8.30
N GLN A 66 44.03 22.91 7.37
CA GLN A 66 44.32 21.47 7.45
C GLN A 66 45.79 21.12 7.29
N THR A 67 46.63 22.04 6.79
CA THR A 67 48.05 21.77 6.61
C THR A 67 48.83 21.75 7.91
N LYS A 68 48.27 22.32 8.98
CA LYS A 68 48.88 22.41 10.33
C LYS A 68 48.50 21.24 11.24
N LEU A 69 47.69 20.30 10.77
CA LEU A 69 47.32 19.13 11.54
C LEU A 69 48.52 18.25 11.86
N THR A 70 48.72 18.01 13.15
CA THR A 70 49.76 17.10 13.64
C THR A 70 49.37 15.64 13.48
N ASP A 71 50.28 14.71 13.64
CA ASP A 71 49.96 13.29 13.58
C ASP A 71 49.09 12.84 14.76
N GLU A 72 49.15 13.52 15.90
CA GLU A 72 48.24 13.34 17.03
C GLU A 72 46.82 13.78 16.66
N ASP A 73 46.64 14.92 15.99
CA ASP A 73 45.35 15.40 15.51
C ASP A 73 44.71 14.45 14.49
N LYS A 74 45.52 13.84 13.62
CA LYS A 74 45.05 12.84 12.66
C LYS A 74 44.63 11.54 13.36
N ALA A 75 45.35 11.14 14.42
CA ALA A 75 44.97 9.98 15.22
C ALA A 75 43.67 10.24 15.98
N GLU A 76 43.51 11.43 16.59
CA GLU A 76 42.27 11.87 17.23
C GLU A 76 41.08 11.85 16.23
N ALA A 77 41.29 12.40 15.04
CA ALA A 77 40.30 12.40 13.97
C ALA A 77 39.87 10.97 13.54
N GLN A 78 40.88 10.08 13.44
CA GLN A 78 40.62 8.69 13.07
C GLN A 78 39.83 7.96 14.14
N GLU A 79 40.11 8.17 15.42
CA GLU A 79 39.40 7.59 16.54
C GLU A 79 37.94 8.11 16.58
N ALA A 80 37.77 9.43 16.46
CA ALA A 80 36.44 10.06 16.40
C ALA A 80 35.60 9.56 15.21
N ALA A 81 36.21 9.40 14.03
CA ALA A 81 35.56 8.86 12.85
C ALA A 81 35.11 7.40 13.06
N ASN A 82 35.96 6.58 13.65
CA ASN A 82 35.63 5.19 13.98
C ASN A 82 34.49 5.10 15.02
N LEU A 83 34.53 5.98 16.03
CA LEU A 83 33.45 6.08 17.01
C LEU A 83 32.13 6.49 16.38
N THR A 84 32.12 7.54 15.56
CA THR A 84 30.96 8.02 14.83
C THR A 84 30.35 6.90 13.98
N LYS A 85 31.17 6.17 13.23
CA LYS A 85 30.76 5.03 12.43
C LYS A 85 30.16 3.89 13.28
N SER A 86 30.79 3.59 14.42
CA SER A 86 30.30 2.57 15.35
C SER A 86 28.95 2.94 15.97
N ILE A 87 28.79 4.21 16.38
CA ILE A 87 27.54 4.73 16.94
C ILE A 87 26.43 4.66 15.88
N ALA A 88 26.68 5.13 14.65
CA ALA A 88 25.72 5.07 13.56
C ALA A 88 25.27 3.64 13.27
N LYS A 89 26.19 2.67 13.23
CA LYS A 89 25.84 1.25 13.07
C LYS A 89 24.97 0.73 14.20
N LYS A 90 25.30 1.04 15.45
CA LYS A 90 24.50 0.63 16.61
C LYS A 90 23.11 1.26 16.61
N GLN A 91 22.99 2.53 16.23
CA GLN A 91 21.72 3.23 16.14
C GLN A 91 20.80 2.61 15.08
N ILE A 92 21.33 2.35 13.87
CA ILE A 92 20.57 1.68 12.81
C ILE A 92 20.18 0.28 13.26
N ALA A 93 21.12 -0.52 13.76
CA ALA A 93 20.84 -1.86 14.22
C ALA A 93 19.77 -1.88 15.34
N GLY A 94 19.87 -0.95 16.31
CA GLY A 94 18.86 -0.79 17.36
C GLY A 94 17.49 -0.39 16.82
N LEU A 95 17.43 0.51 15.84
CA LEU A 95 16.19 0.93 15.20
C LEU A 95 15.51 -0.23 14.48
N PHE A 96 16.27 -0.96 13.66
CA PHE A 96 15.74 -2.12 12.93
C PHE A 96 15.35 -3.26 13.88
N ALA A 97 16.19 -3.56 14.87
CA ALA A 97 15.89 -4.60 15.85
C ALA A 97 14.64 -4.28 16.67
N SER A 98 14.51 -3.04 17.18
CA SER A 98 13.31 -2.65 17.93
C SER A 98 12.04 -2.70 17.08
N SER A 99 12.11 -2.24 15.83
CA SER A 99 11.00 -2.32 14.90
C SER A 99 10.62 -3.77 14.58
N ALA A 100 11.62 -4.63 14.33
CA ALA A 100 11.40 -6.04 14.05
C ALA A 100 10.81 -6.80 15.24
N VAL A 101 11.27 -6.51 16.46
CA VAL A 101 10.73 -7.15 17.68
C VAL A 101 9.28 -6.71 17.94
N MET A 102 8.98 -5.42 17.82
CA MET A 102 7.65 -4.90 18.15
C MET A 102 6.62 -5.12 17.04
N ALA A 103 6.98 -4.83 15.80
CA ALA A 103 6.06 -4.80 14.67
C ALA A 103 6.39 -5.85 13.58
N GLY A 104 7.35 -6.72 13.84
CA GLY A 104 7.76 -7.77 12.90
C GLY A 104 8.50 -7.27 11.67
N VAL A 105 8.70 -8.18 10.72
CA VAL A 105 9.32 -7.87 9.43
C VAL A 105 8.50 -6.83 8.66
N GLN A 106 7.18 -6.94 8.70
CA GLN A 106 6.28 -5.97 8.08
C GLN A 106 6.42 -4.54 8.64
N GLY A 107 6.92 -4.38 9.86
CA GLY A 107 7.16 -3.09 10.50
C GLY A 107 8.52 -2.45 10.16
N LEU A 108 9.38 -3.13 9.42
CA LEU A 108 10.70 -2.62 9.05
C LEU A 108 10.60 -1.39 8.14
N PRO A 109 11.56 -0.45 8.25
CA PRO A 109 11.62 0.70 7.36
C PRO A 109 11.65 0.28 5.90
N LEU A 110 10.85 0.94 5.08
CA LEU A 110 10.73 0.70 3.62
C LEU A 110 10.18 -0.68 3.22
N TYR A 111 9.81 -1.55 4.17
CA TYR A 111 9.24 -2.86 3.83
C TYR A 111 8.09 -2.74 2.81
N GLY A 112 7.13 -1.85 3.05
CA GLY A 112 6.01 -1.67 2.12
C GLY A 112 6.43 -1.22 0.71
N ALA A 113 7.50 -0.44 0.59
CA ALA A 113 8.05 -0.08 -0.73
C ALA A 113 8.70 -1.28 -1.42
N VAL A 114 9.43 -2.10 -0.66
CA VAL A 114 10.03 -3.34 -1.18
C VAL A 114 8.94 -4.31 -1.61
N ALA A 115 7.93 -4.55 -0.77
CA ALA A 115 6.80 -5.42 -1.09
C ALA A 115 6.07 -4.95 -2.36
N PHE A 116 5.83 -3.64 -2.50
CA PHE A 116 5.21 -3.07 -3.71
C PHE A 116 6.06 -3.31 -4.97
N ILE A 117 7.37 -3.08 -4.90
CA ILE A 117 8.28 -3.31 -6.04
C ILE A 117 8.31 -4.80 -6.39
N MET A 118 8.44 -5.67 -5.39
CA MET A 118 8.44 -7.12 -5.60
C MET A 118 7.16 -7.58 -6.28
N ASN A 119 6.00 -7.18 -5.76
CA ASN A 119 4.69 -7.55 -6.30
C ASN A 119 4.37 -6.92 -7.67
N THR A 120 5.05 -5.80 -8.02
CA THR A 120 4.73 -5.07 -9.27
C THR A 120 5.71 -5.39 -10.39
N VAL A 121 6.98 -5.63 -10.07
CA VAL A 121 8.06 -5.72 -11.05
C VAL A 121 8.58 -7.15 -11.20
N PHE A 122 8.67 -7.91 -10.10
CA PHE A 122 9.36 -9.19 -10.07
C PHE A 122 8.41 -10.39 -9.94
N LEU A 123 7.24 -10.21 -9.35
CA LEU A 123 6.25 -11.27 -9.23
C LEU A 123 5.18 -11.07 -10.31
N ASP A 124 4.85 -12.13 -11.02
CA ASP A 124 3.75 -12.13 -11.97
C ASP A 124 2.40 -12.15 -11.22
N ASP A 125 1.31 -11.79 -11.93
CA ASP A 125 -0.05 -11.81 -11.37
C ASP A 125 -0.48 -13.21 -10.86
N GLU A 126 0.29 -14.24 -11.15
CA GLU A 126 0.04 -15.65 -10.81
C GLU A 126 0.86 -16.14 -9.61
N ASP A 127 1.91 -15.39 -9.24
CA ASP A 127 2.77 -15.75 -8.12
C ASP A 127 2.14 -15.38 -6.77
N GLU A 128 2.59 -16.07 -5.72
CA GLU A 128 2.27 -15.70 -4.36
C GLU A 128 2.79 -14.28 -4.07
N ASP A 129 2.00 -13.52 -3.32
CA ASP A 129 2.37 -12.18 -2.88
C ASP A 129 3.62 -12.20 -2.01
N PHE A 130 4.47 -11.18 -2.17
CA PHE A 130 5.68 -11.03 -1.37
C PHE A 130 5.39 -11.07 0.15
N ASP A 131 4.26 -10.52 0.59
CA ASP A 131 3.85 -10.56 1.98
C ASP A 131 3.59 -11.99 2.46
N THR A 132 2.91 -12.81 1.64
CA THR A 132 2.65 -14.22 1.93
C THR A 132 3.95 -15.04 1.93
N MET A 133 4.83 -14.80 0.96
CA MET A 133 6.15 -15.43 0.90
C MET A 133 7.00 -15.07 2.13
N ALA A 134 7.00 -13.79 2.52
CA ALA A 134 7.71 -13.32 3.71
C ALA A 134 7.14 -13.93 5.00
N ALA A 135 5.82 -13.97 5.15
CA ALA A 135 5.15 -14.59 6.29
C ALA A 135 5.45 -16.10 6.39
N THR A 136 5.48 -16.80 5.26
CA THR A 136 5.83 -18.23 5.19
C THR A 136 7.31 -18.45 5.52
N PHE A 137 8.21 -17.61 4.99
CA PHE A 137 9.65 -17.74 5.19
C PHE A 137 10.08 -17.43 6.63
N PHE A 138 9.59 -16.33 7.20
CA PHE A 138 9.96 -15.89 8.56
C PHE A 138 9.09 -16.54 9.64
N GLY A 139 7.96 -17.09 9.29
CA GLY A 139 6.90 -17.51 10.20
C GLY A 139 6.02 -16.35 10.67
N GLU A 140 4.74 -16.62 10.88
CA GLU A 140 3.70 -15.61 11.14
C GLU A 140 4.01 -14.73 12.37
N GLY A 141 4.61 -15.31 13.43
CA GLY A 141 4.97 -14.59 14.64
C GLY A 141 6.14 -13.60 14.44
N PHE A 142 7.12 -13.93 13.61
CA PHE A 142 8.21 -13.03 13.26
C PHE A 142 7.78 -11.99 12.21
N TYR A 143 6.89 -12.38 11.31
CA TYR A 143 6.37 -11.49 10.30
C TYR A 143 5.52 -10.37 10.92
N SER A 144 4.62 -10.69 11.84
CA SER A 144 3.70 -9.74 12.49
C SER A 144 4.22 -9.13 13.81
N GLY A 145 5.33 -9.66 14.36
CA GLY A 145 6.00 -9.15 15.54
C GLY A 145 5.53 -9.75 16.86
N ALA A 146 6.38 -9.62 17.89
CA ALA A 146 6.16 -10.26 19.19
C ALA A 146 4.91 -9.74 19.91
N ILE A 147 4.56 -8.48 19.78
CA ILE A 147 3.35 -7.91 20.42
C ILE A 147 2.09 -8.53 19.82
N ASN A 148 2.04 -8.67 18.49
CA ASN A 148 0.92 -9.33 17.83
C ASN A 148 0.81 -10.80 18.29
N ALA A 149 1.94 -11.53 18.27
CA ALA A 149 1.97 -12.93 18.64
C ALA A 149 1.59 -13.20 20.12
N THR A 150 1.91 -12.27 21.05
CA THR A 150 1.70 -12.47 22.49
C THR A 150 0.41 -11.84 23.01
N MET A 151 0.04 -10.66 22.53
CA MET A 151 -1.09 -9.88 23.02
C MET A 151 -2.32 -9.95 22.12
N GLY A 152 -2.20 -10.51 20.91
CA GLY A 152 -3.30 -10.53 19.94
C GLY A 152 -3.72 -9.15 19.44
N VAL A 153 -2.78 -8.18 19.45
CA VAL A 153 -3.03 -6.78 19.06
C VAL A 153 -2.06 -6.39 17.95
N ASP A 154 -2.60 -5.91 16.83
CA ASP A 154 -1.78 -5.45 15.74
C ASP A 154 -1.28 -4.02 15.96
N VAL A 155 0.00 -3.90 16.23
CA VAL A 155 0.70 -2.62 16.44
C VAL A 155 1.51 -2.17 15.22
N ALA A 156 1.74 -3.05 14.25
CA ALA A 156 2.58 -2.78 13.10
C ALA A 156 2.17 -1.51 12.31
N PRO A 157 0.87 -1.24 12.05
CA PRO A 157 0.44 -0.02 11.37
C PRO A 157 0.67 1.27 12.17
N ARG A 158 0.92 1.17 13.49
CA ARG A 158 1.10 2.32 14.38
C ARG A 158 2.54 2.59 14.76
N ILE A 159 3.29 1.53 15.02
CA ILE A 159 4.68 1.60 15.49
C ILE A 159 5.66 1.32 14.36
N GLY A 160 5.24 0.52 13.37
CA GLY A 160 6.03 0.16 12.21
C GLY A 160 6.42 1.38 11.38
N MET A 161 7.61 1.34 10.81
CA MET A 161 8.15 2.39 9.94
C MET A 161 7.92 2.13 8.45
N THR A 162 7.11 1.13 8.13
CA THR A 162 6.77 0.71 6.76
C THR A 162 6.14 1.83 5.96
N ASN A 163 5.20 2.56 6.57
CA ASN A 163 4.33 3.55 5.92
C ASN A 163 4.68 4.99 6.31
N LEU A 164 5.96 5.32 6.43
CA LEU A 164 6.41 6.66 6.83
C LEU A 164 5.95 7.76 5.86
N ILE A 165 5.92 7.48 4.56
CA ILE A 165 5.51 8.45 3.53
C ILE A 165 4.10 8.15 3.03
N PHE A 166 3.81 6.90 2.69
CA PHE A 166 2.53 6.48 2.14
C PHE A 166 1.83 5.58 3.14
N ARG A 167 0.59 5.89 3.46
CA ARG A 167 -0.22 5.09 4.39
C ARG A 167 -0.61 3.73 3.80
N SER A 168 -0.77 3.68 2.51
CA SER A 168 -0.88 2.48 1.68
C SER A 168 -0.31 2.81 0.32
N LEU A 169 0.44 1.89 -0.26
CA LEU A 169 0.83 2.02 -1.65
C LEU A 169 -0.40 1.75 -2.54
N PRO A 170 -0.50 2.44 -3.67
CA PRO A 170 -1.67 2.34 -4.53
C PRO A 170 -1.89 0.90 -4.97
N ASN A 171 -3.07 0.37 -4.69
CA ASN A 171 -3.50 -0.87 -5.31
C ASN A 171 -3.82 -0.58 -6.77
N LYS A 172 -3.13 -1.23 -7.69
CA LYS A 172 -3.15 -0.99 -9.15
C LYS A 172 -4.57 -1.02 -9.77
N GLU A 173 -5.55 -1.55 -9.04
CA GLU A 173 -6.87 -1.87 -9.59
C GLU A 173 -8.06 -1.05 -9.03
N GLN A 174 -7.93 -0.38 -7.90
CA GLN A 174 -9.13 0.17 -7.23
C GLN A 174 -9.24 1.70 -7.24
N ASP A 175 -8.14 2.43 -7.32
CA ASP A 175 -8.20 3.89 -7.22
C ASP A 175 -7.55 4.56 -8.42
N SER A 176 -8.27 5.52 -9.02
CA SER A 176 -7.67 6.34 -10.05
C SER A 176 -6.48 7.13 -9.46
N LEU A 177 -5.38 7.24 -10.19
CA LEU A 177 -4.20 8.04 -9.82
C LEU A 177 -4.58 9.47 -9.40
N VAL A 178 -5.71 9.97 -9.91
CA VAL A 178 -6.26 11.29 -9.57
C VAL A 178 -6.79 11.33 -8.13
N LEU A 179 -7.53 10.31 -7.70
CA LEU A 179 -8.06 10.22 -6.32
C LEU A 179 -6.91 10.08 -5.32
N GLN A 180 -5.91 9.28 -5.63
CA GLN A 180 -4.70 9.14 -4.81
C GLN A 180 -3.89 10.43 -4.73
N GLY A 181 -3.78 11.16 -5.85
CA GLY A 181 -3.17 12.48 -5.88
C GLY A 181 -3.94 13.50 -5.04
N LEU A 182 -5.27 13.47 -5.07
CA LEU A 182 -6.14 14.31 -4.24
C LEU A 182 -6.01 13.96 -2.76
N GLU A 183 -5.97 12.70 -2.38
CA GLU A 183 -5.73 12.26 -1.00
C GLU A 183 -4.36 12.71 -0.49
N LEU A 184 -3.34 12.64 -1.33
CA LEU A 184 -1.99 13.11 -1.01
C LEU A 184 -1.95 14.63 -0.79
N LEU A 185 -2.63 15.40 -1.65
CA LEU A 185 -2.63 16.88 -1.62
C LEU A 185 -3.57 17.46 -0.57
N ALA A 186 -4.79 16.93 -0.46
CA ALA A 186 -5.79 17.41 0.48
C ALA A 186 -5.61 16.87 1.91
N GLY A 187 -4.76 15.85 2.09
CA GLY A 187 -4.38 15.30 3.38
C GLY A 187 -5.58 14.89 4.26
N PRO A 188 -5.52 15.18 5.58
CA PRO A 188 -6.57 14.78 6.53
C PRO A 188 -7.95 15.37 6.24
N VAL A 189 -8.04 16.53 5.61
CA VAL A 189 -9.32 17.19 5.30
C VAL A 189 -10.13 16.34 4.32
N TYR A 190 -9.49 15.79 3.29
CA TYR A 190 -10.16 14.88 2.35
C TYR A 190 -10.67 13.63 3.08
N GLY A 191 -9.85 13.03 3.95
CA GLY A 191 -10.25 11.86 4.71
C GLY A 191 -11.44 12.10 5.65
N VAL A 192 -11.55 13.28 6.26
CA VAL A 192 -12.69 13.65 7.14
C VAL A 192 -13.96 13.86 6.30
N THR A 193 -13.87 14.60 5.20
CA THR A 193 -15.03 14.84 4.32
C THR A 193 -15.52 13.55 3.67
N ALA A 194 -14.64 12.72 3.15
CA ALA A 194 -15.00 11.42 2.59
C ALA A 194 -15.72 10.53 3.62
N ARG A 195 -15.21 10.46 4.86
CA ARG A 195 -15.85 9.71 5.95
C ARG A 195 -17.24 10.24 6.30
N ALA A 196 -17.43 11.57 6.26
CA ALA A 196 -18.74 12.16 6.53
C ALA A 196 -19.75 11.76 5.44
N PHE A 197 -19.39 11.84 4.17
CA PHE A 197 -20.26 11.41 3.07
C PHE A 197 -20.57 9.90 3.13
N ASP A 198 -19.57 9.07 3.38
CA ASP A 198 -19.76 7.63 3.57
C ASP A 198 -20.68 7.33 4.76
N GLY A 199 -20.53 8.08 5.86
CA GLY A 199 -21.38 7.95 7.04
C GLY A 199 -22.84 8.27 6.75
N ILE A 200 -23.10 9.36 6.00
CA ILE A 200 -24.46 9.71 5.54
C ILE A 200 -25.02 8.60 4.63
N GLY A 201 -24.21 8.06 3.73
CA GLY A 201 -24.60 6.92 2.88
C GLY A 201 -25.09 5.74 3.71
N LEU A 202 -24.31 5.33 4.72
CA LEU A 202 -24.66 4.22 5.62
C LEU A 202 -25.96 4.48 6.41
N ILE A 203 -26.18 5.72 6.87
CA ILE A 203 -27.44 6.08 7.56
C ILE A 203 -28.64 5.94 6.62
N ASN A 204 -28.48 6.36 5.36
CA ASN A 204 -29.54 6.22 4.35
C ASN A 204 -29.82 4.76 3.99
N GLU A 205 -28.83 3.87 4.12
CA GLU A 205 -28.98 2.42 3.94
C GLU A 205 -29.56 1.71 5.17
N GLY A 206 -29.81 2.43 6.29
CA GLY A 206 -30.36 1.90 7.52
C GLY A 206 -29.32 1.55 8.59
N GLU A 207 -28.03 1.63 8.28
CA GLU A 207 -26.92 1.32 9.17
C GLU A 207 -26.54 2.54 10.05
N THR A 208 -27.50 3.02 10.85
CA THR A 208 -27.38 4.27 11.60
C THR A 208 -26.20 4.29 12.56
N ARG A 209 -25.98 3.21 13.35
CA ARG A 209 -24.87 3.11 14.31
C ARG A 209 -23.51 3.23 13.63
N ARG A 210 -23.32 2.51 12.53
CA ARG A 210 -22.06 2.50 11.76
C ARG A 210 -21.86 3.81 10.99
N GLY A 211 -22.92 4.41 10.50
CA GLY A 211 -22.87 5.72 9.84
C GLY A 211 -22.38 6.79 10.81
N ILE A 212 -22.95 6.84 12.01
CA ILE A 212 -22.51 7.75 13.08
C ILE A 212 -21.05 7.46 13.46
N GLU A 213 -20.68 6.19 13.69
CA GLU A 213 -19.29 5.78 13.96
C GLU A 213 -18.30 6.36 12.93
N LYS A 214 -18.67 6.34 11.65
CA LYS A 214 -17.81 6.79 10.56
C LYS A 214 -17.65 8.31 10.51
N MET A 215 -18.66 9.04 10.93
CA MET A 215 -18.66 10.51 11.00
C MET A 215 -17.93 11.05 12.23
N LEU A 216 -17.81 10.25 13.29
CA LEU A 216 -17.14 10.66 14.52
C LEU A 216 -15.63 10.87 14.30
N PRO A 217 -15.00 11.79 15.07
CA PRO A 217 -13.55 11.84 15.18
C PRO A 217 -12.96 10.47 15.53
N SER A 218 -11.77 10.15 15.02
CA SER A 218 -11.17 8.82 15.12
C SER A 218 -11.15 8.26 16.55
N PHE A 219 -10.93 9.09 17.55
CA PHE A 219 -10.96 8.68 18.95
C PHE A 219 -12.36 8.19 19.37
N ALA A 220 -13.40 8.96 19.13
CA ALA A 220 -14.76 8.60 19.49
C ALA A 220 -15.27 7.40 18.68
N SER A 221 -14.91 7.33 17.39
CA SER A 221 -15.17 6.19 16.53
C SER A 221 -14.53 4.90 17.05
N ASN A 222 -13.28 4.97 17.54
CA ASN A 222 -12.60 3.80 18.10
C ASN A 222 -13.25 3.32 19.41
N ILE A 223 -13.70 4.23 20.26
CA ILE A 223 -14.46 3.87 21.47
C ILE A 223 -15.73 3.13 21.09
N SER A 224 -16.54 3.70 20.18
CA SER A 224 -17.77 3.06 19.72
C SER A 224 -17.53 1.67 19.13
N LYS A 225 -16.49 1.54 18.28
CA LYS A 225 -16.08 0.24 17.73
C LYS A 225 -15.65 -0.76 18.77
N GLY A 226 -14.88 -0.33 19.79
CA GLY A 226 -14.44 -1.20 20.86
C GLY A 226 -15.61 -1.83 21.63
N PHE A 227 -16.62 -1.03 21.97
CA PHE A 227 -17.86 -1.55 22.56
C PHE A 227 -18.61 -2.49 21.63
N ARG A 228 -18.76 -2.13 20.35
CA ARG A 228 -19.44 -2.98 19.38
C ARG A 228 -18.71 -4.31 19.15
N TYR A 229 -17.39 -4.31 19.11
CA TYR A 229 -16.59 -5.52 18.95
C TYR A 229 -16.71 -6.47 20.14
N ASN A 230 -16.95 -5.93 21.34
CA ASN A 230 -17.21 -6.75 22.53
C ASN A 230 -18.63 -7.35 22.52
N GLU A 231 -19.60 -6.68 21.90
CA GLU A 231 -21.01 -7.10 21.85
C GLU A 231 -21.31 -8.04 20.67
N GLU A 232 -20.82 -7.71 19.48
CA GLU A 232 -21.24 -8.30 18.22
C GLU A 232 -20.06 -8.97 17.47
N GLY A 233 -18.82 -8.85 18.00
CA GLY A 233 -17.63 -9.17 17.23
C GLY A 233 -17.40 -8.18 16.07
N VAL A 234 -16.60 -8.57 15.09
CA VAL A 234 -16.40 -7.79 13.87
C VAL A 234 -17.26 -8.37 12.76
N THR A 235 -18.16 -7.55 12.25
CA THR A 235 -19.13 -7.95 11.21
C THR A 235 -18.98 -7.08 9.95
N THR A 236 -19.41 -7.62 8.80
CA THR A 236 -19.59 -6.87 7.55
C THR A 236 -20.71 -5.82 7.70
N LEU A 237 -20.86 -4.95 6.69
CA LEU A 237 -22.00 -4.01 6.66
C LEU A 237 -23.37 -4.73 6.60
N ARG A 238 -23.40 -5.97 6.14
CA ARG A 238 -24.63 -6.78 6.07
C ARG A 238 -24.91 -7.58 7.34
N GLY A 239 -24.00 -7.50 8.35
CA GLY A 239 -24.13 -8.24 9.60
C GLY A 239 -23.44 -9.60 9.62
N ASP A 240 -22.84 -10.05 8.48
CA ASP A 240 -22.13 -11.33 8.44
C ASP A 240 -20.86 -11.25 9.31
N PRO A 241 -20.56 -12.25 10.14
CA PRO A 241 -19.40 -12.24 11.03
C PRO A 241 -18.10 -12.36 10.22
N ILE A 242 -17.14 -11.49 10.50
CA ILE A 242 -15.74 -11.59 10.03
C ILE A 242 -14.90 -12.27 11.10
N VAL A 243 -15.08 -11.84 12.35
CA VAL A 243 -14.49 -12.42 13.57
C VAL A 243 -15.57 -12.42 14.64
N GLU A 244 -15.98 -13.59 15.07
CA GLU A 244 -17.08 -13.73 16.05
C GLU A 244 -16.65 -13.25 17.45
N ASP A 245 -15.42 -13.58 17.85
CA ASP A 245 -14.87 -13.17 19.13
C ASP A 245 -13.46 -12.57 18.94
N VAL A 246 -13.33 -11.30 19.25
CA VAL A 246 -12.02 -10.60 19.25
C VAL A 246 -11.32 -10.67 20.59
N GLY A 247 -11.96 -11.25 21.60
CA GLY A 247 -11.49 -11.27 22.97
C GLY A 247 -11.51 -9.89 23.66
N VAL A 248 -11.52 -9.90 24.98
CA VAL A 248 -11.57 -8.67 25.79
C VAL A 248 -10.36 -7.76 25.53
N MET A 249 -9.17 -8.35 25.33
CA MET A 249 -7.96 -7.59 25.05
C MET A 249 -8.02 -6.90 23.68
N GLY A 250 -8.54 -7.57 22.65
CA GLY A 250 -8.72 -6.99 21.32
C GLY A 250 -9.74 -5.84 21.31
N ALA A 251 -10.88 -6.02 22.03
CA ALA A 251 -11.87 -4.96 22.17
C ALA A 251 -11.30 -3.77 22.96
N ALA A 252 -10.56 -4.00 24.04
CA ALA A 252 -9.90 -2.95 24.81
C ALA A 252 -8.82 -2.22 23.99
N ALA A 253 -8.04 -2.94 23.19
CA ALA A 253 -7.07 -2.34 22.28
C ALA A 253 -7.75 -1.44 21.24
N GLN A 254 -8.93 -1.82 20.74
CA GLN A 254 -9.70 -0.99 19.82
C GLN A 254 -10.13 0.35 20.44
N LEU A 255 -10.41 0.40 21.75
CA LEU A 255 -10.74 1.66 22.43
C LEU A 255 -9.63 2.72 22.28
N ILE A 256 -8.38 2.29 22.32
CA ILE A 256 -7.20 3.17 22.11
C ILE A 256 -6.76 3.26 20.65
N GLY A 257 -7.51 2.63 19.74
CA GLY A 257 -7.29 2.72 18.29
C GLY A 257 -6.32 1.68 17.73
N LEU A 258 -5.98 0.65 18.48
CA LEU A 258 -5.23 -0.51 18.00
C LEU A 258 -6.22 -1.58 17.52
N ALA A 259 -5.97 -2.13 16.34
CA ALA A 259 -6.84 -3.16 15.78
C ALA A 259 -6.59 -4.52 16.48
N PRO A 260 -7.64 -5.34 16.69
CA PRO A 260 -7.44 -6.73 17.10
C PRO A 260 -6.65 -7.49 16.02
N ALA A 261 -5.66 -8.28 16.42
CA ALA A 261 -4.83 -9.04 15.50
C ALA A 261 -5.65 -10.05 14.68
N SER A 262 -6.62 -10.71 15.31
CA SER A 262 -7.54 -11.63 14.63
C SER A 262 -8.30 -10.97 13.47
N TYR A 263 -8.71 -9.70 13.63
CA TYR A 263 -9.35 -8.94 12.58
C TYR A 263 -8.37 -8.60 11.44
N THR A 264 -7.19 -8.10 11.76
CA THR A 264 -6.18 -7.75 10.76
C THR A 264 -5.76 -8.97 9.95
N GLN A 265 -5.45 -10.10 10.61
CA GLN A 265 -5.12 -11.36 9.95
C GLN A 265 -6.25 -11.87 9.05
N GLN A 266 -7.52 -11.77 9.50
CA GLN A 266 -8.64 -12.20 8.68
C GLN A 266 -8.82 -11.30 7.45
N ILE A 267 -8.62 -9.99 7.58
CA ILE A 267 -8.66 -9.06 6.42
C ILE A 267 -7.51 -9.35 5.44
N GLU A 268 -6.33 -9.65 5.94
CA GLU A 268 -5.18 -10.03 5.10
C GLU A 268 -5.48 -11.33 4.34
N ARG A 269 -5.96 -12.37 5.03
CA ARG A 269 -6.39 -13.63 4.38
C ARG A 269 -7.46 -13.38 3.31
N ASN A 270 -8.50 -12.64 3.63
CA ASN A 270 -9.55 -12.30 2.67
C ASN A 270 -9.02 -11.49 1.48
N SER A 271 -7.98 -10.68 1.67
CA SER A 271 -7.31 -9.93 0.61
C SER A 271 -6.53 -10.85 -0.32
N VAL A 272 -5.82 -11.83 0.25
CA VAL A 272 -5.09 -12.87 -0.51
C VAL A 272 -6.07 -13.71 -1.32
N ASP A 273 -7.14 -14.23 -0.69
CA ASP A 273 -8.16 -15.04 -1.36
C ASP A 273 -8.80 -14.29 -2.53
N LYS A 274 -9.19 -13.02 -2.32
CA LYS A 274 -9.74 -12.18 -3.38
C LYS A 274 -8.77 -11.88 -4.51
N ARG A 275 -7.47 -11.83 -4.21
CA ARG A 275 -6.46 -11.62 -5.22
C ARG A 275 -6.27 -12.87 -6.05
N ILE A 276 -6.16 -14.05 -5.41
CA ILE A 276 -6.06 -15.34 -6.10
C ILE A 276 -7.26 -15.51 -7.04
N ASP A 277 -8.49 -15.31 -6.55
CA ASP A 277 -9.71 -15.39 -7.38
C ASP A 277 -9.67 -14.41 -8.57
N ARG A 278 -9.24 -13.17 -8.33
CA ARG A 278 -9.11 -12.17 -9.40
C ARG A 278 -8.03 -12.54 -10.42
N ASN A 279 -6.89 -13.07 -9.99
CA ASN A 279 -5.81 -13.46 -10.88
C ASN A 279 -6.25 -14.61 -11.79
N ILE A 280 -6.87 -15.65 -11.22
CA ILE A 280 -7.44 -16.77 -11.99
C ILE A 280 -8.45 -16.25 -13.02
N ASN A 281 -9.39 -15.40 -12.60
CA ASN A 281 -10.39 -14.82 -13.49
C ASN A 281 -9.78 -13.89 -14.55
N SER A 282 -8.73 -13.16 -14.22
CA SER A 282 -7.98 -12.30 -15.14
C SER A 282 -7.26 -13.12 -16.21
N ARG A 283 -6.53 -14.17 -15.79
CA ARG A 283 -5.84 -15.11 -16.71
C ARG A 283 -6.85 -15.75 -17.66
N ARG A 284 -7.96 -16.27 -17.12
CA ARG A 284 -9.06 -16.81 -17.91
C ARG A 284 -9.59 -15.81 -18.95
N SER A 285 -9.81 -14.58 -18.54
CA SER A 285 -10.31 -13.51 -19.42
C SER A 285 -9.28 -13.10 -20.48
N LYS A 286 -7.99 -13.06 -20.11
CA LYS A 286 -6.88 -12.79 -21.04
C LYS A 286 -6.80 -13.87 -22.12
N LEU A 287 -6.88 -15.16 -21.76
CA LEU A 287 -6.87 -16.28 -22.70
C LEU A 287 -8.06 -16.22 -23.67
N LEU A 288 -9.27 -16.00 -23.16
CA LEU A 288 -10.48 -15.87 -23.98
C LEU A 288 -10.37 -14.65 -24.94
N ARG A 289 -9.78 -13.55 -24.50
CA ARG A 289 -9.55 -12.36 -25.34
C ARG A 289 -8.49 -12.62 -26.41
N LYS A 290 -7.36 -13.27 -26.06
CA LYS A 290 -6.31 -13.66 -27.03
C LYS A 290 -6.91 -14.56 -28.11
N TYR A 291 -7.68 -15.55 -27.72
CA TYR A 291 -8.38 -16.46 -28.63
C TYR A 291 -9.33 -15.72 -29.59
N TYR A 292 -10.10 -14.77 -29.08
CA TYR A 292 -10.96 -13.93 -29.91
C TYR A 292 -10.16 -13.11 -30.92
N LEU A 293 -9.04 -12.50 -30.50
CA LEU A 293 -8.19 -11.70 -31.37
C LEU A 293 -7.53 -12.54 -32.47
N ALA A 294 -7.02 -13.70 -32.14
CA ALA A 294 -6.44 -14.65 -33.09
C ALA A 294 -7.50 -15.08 -34.14
N LYS A 295 -8.69 -15.47 -33.71
CA LYS A 295 -9.81 -15.81 -34.62
C LYS A 295 -10.26 -14.62 -35.48
N LYS A 296 -10.29 -13.40 -34.93
CA LYS A 296 -10.68 -12.19 -35.64
C LYS A 296 -9.66 -11.83 -36.74
N ASN A 297 -8.39 -12.04 -36.48
CA ASN A 297 -7.29 -11.74 -37.40
C ASN A 297 -6.97 -12.89 -38.36
N PHE A 298 -7.71 -14.01 -38.29
CA PHE A 298 -7.49 -15.25 -39.06
C PHE A 298 -6.13 -15.88 -38.81
N ASP A 299 -5.54 -15.63 -37.64
CA ASP A 299 -4.31 -16.26 -37.18
C ASP A 299 -4.63 -17.58 -36.51
N PHE A 300 -4.55 -18.66 -37.29
CA PHE A 300 -4.91 -20.00 -36.84
C PHE A 300 -3.79 -20.65 -36.02
N ASP A 301 -2.55 -20.24 -36.19
CA ASP A 301 -1.43 -20.78 -35.43
C ASP A 301 -1.45 -20.19 -34.02
N GLU A 302 -1.60 -18.88 -33.85
CA GLU A 302 -1.83 -18.24 -32.56
C GLU A 302 -3.08 -18.80 -31.85
N ALA A 303 -4.18 -19.03 -32.60
CA ALA A 303 -5.40 -19.60 -32.01
C ALA A 303 -5.16 -21.01 -31.46
N ARG A 304 -4.31 -21.82 -32.08
CA ARG A 304 -3.95 -23.17 -31.64
C ARG A 304 -3.05 -23.12 -30.40
N ASP A 305 -2.12 -22.19 -30.35
CA ASP A 305 -1.24 -22.03 -29.20
C ASP A 305 -2.03 -21.54 -27.96
N VAL A 306 -2.90 -20.57 -28.13
CA VAL A 306 -3.82 -20.16 -27.05
C VAL A 306 -4.73 -21.32 -26.59
N GLU A 307 -5.12 -22.24 -27.48
CA GLU A 307 -5.88 -23.44 -27.06
C GLU A 307 -5.03 -24.40 -26.21
N LYS A 308 -3.73 -24.49 -26.44
CA LYS A 308 -2.82 -25.24 -25.55
C LYS A 308 -2.73 -24.58 -24.18
N ASP A 309 -2.55 -23.25 -24.15
CA ASP A 309 -2.53 -22.48 -22.90
C ASP A 309 -3.83 -22.66 -22.12
N MET A 310 -5.00 -22.67 -22.80
CA MET A 310 -6.29 -22.95 -22.17
C MET A 310 -6.37 -24.39 -21.61
N GLN A 311 -5.77 -25.38 -22.28
CA GLN A 311 -5.73 -26.74 -21.77
C GLN A 311 -4.84 -26.85 -20.52
N GLU A 312 -3.75 -26.10 -20.47
CA GLU A 312 -2.88 -26.01 -19.30
C GLU A 312 -3.63 -25.33 -18.14
N PHE A 313 -4.24 -24.17 -18.38
CA PHE A 313 -5.11 -23.50 -17.42
C PHE A 313 -6.21 -24.41 -16.87
N ASN A 314 -6.87 -25.20 -17.71
CA ASN A 314 -7.92 -26.12 -17.28
C ASN A 314 -7.40 -27.29 -16.42
N ARG A 315 -6.12 -27.67 -16.57
CA ARG A 315 -5.47 -28.67 -15.70
C ARG A 315 -5.15 -28.09 -14.32
N GLU A 316 -4.75 -26.82 -14.27
CA GLU A 316 -4.43 -26.11 -13.04
C GLU A 316 -5.68 -25.69 -12.28
N HIS A 317 -6.73 -25.28 -13.00
CA HIS A 317 -7.96 -24.73 -12.45
C HIS A 317 -9.20 -25.42 -13.01
N PRO A 318 -9.46 -26.69 -12.62
CA PRO A 318 -10.60 -27.46 -13.15
C PRO A 318 -11.96 -26.86 -12.76
N GLU A 319 -12.04 -26.13 -11.62
CA GLU A 319 -13.24 -25.49 -11.08
C GLU A 319 -13.75 -24.31 -11.95
N VAL A 320 -12.87 -23.66 -12.68
CA VAL A 320 -13.18 -22.51 -13.56
C VAL A 320 -12.78 -22.76 -15.01
N SER A 321 -12.77 -24.02 -15.42
CA SER A 321 -12.32 -24.47 -16.73
C SER A 321 -12.98 -23.70 -17.90
N ILE A 322 -12.22 -23.57 -19.00
CA ILE A 322 -12.66 -22.96 -20.25
C ILE A 322 -13.13 -24.09 -21.18
N ASP A 323 -14.43 -24.34 -21.18
CA ASP A 323 -15.08 -25.29 -22.05
C ASP A 323 -15.44 -24.70 -23.43
N ALA A 324 -15.95 -25.54 -24.33
CA ALA A 324 -16.37 -25.12 -25.66
C ALA A 324 -17.49 -24.08 -25.62
N ASP A 325 -18.43 -24.20 -24.68
CA ASP A 325 -19.53 -23.26 -24.51
C ASP A 325 -19.05 -21.92 -24.01
N THR A 326 -18.07 -21.91 -23.11
CA THR A 326 -17.44 -20.68 -22.61
C THR A 326 -16.69 -19.95 -23.73
N LYS A 327 -15.94 -20.68 -24.56
CA LYS A 327 -15.29 -20.11 -25.75
C LYS A 327 -16.31 -19.49 -26.70
N ALA A 328 -17.38 -20.21 -27.02
CA ALA A 328 -18.44 -19.75 -27.92
C ALA A 328 -19.14 -18.47 -27.38
N ARG A 329 -19.50 -18.48 -26.09
CA ARG A 329 -20.12 -17.34 -25.41
C ARG A 329 -19.19 -16.13 -25.41
N SER A 330 -17.91 -16.33 -25.12
CA SER A 330 -16.90 -15.26 -25.13
C SER A 330 -16.71 -14.66 -26.53
N LEU A 331 -16.55 -15.49 -27.57
CA LEU A 331 -16.48 -15.02 -28.94
C LEU A 331 -17.69 -14.15 -29.34
N LYS A 332 -18.89 -14.61 -29.02
CA LYS A 332 -20.14 -13.87 -29.26
C LYS A 332 -20.18 -12.53 -28.52
N GLN A 333 -19.74 -12.54 -27.26
CA GLN A 333 -19.71 -11.33 -26.42
C GLN A 333 -18.70 -10.31 -26.97
N HIS A 334 -17.49 -10.74 -27.30
CA HIS A 334 -16.45 -9.87 -27.85
C HIS A 334 -16.84 -9.31 -29.23
N LYS A 335 -17.46 -10.13 -30.07
CA LYS A 335 -17.99 -9.67 -31.36
C LYS A 335 -19.04 -8.58 -31.18
N ARG A 336 -20.04 -8.80 -30.29
CA ARG A 336 -21.07 -7.79 -29.96
C ARG A 336 -20.46 -6.51 -29.39
N THR A 337 -19.46 -6.61 -28.51
CA THR A 337 -18.78 -5.45 -27.94
C THR A 337 -18.01 -4.68 -29.02
N SER A 338 -17.32 -5.38 -29.90
CA SER A 338 -16.61 -4.77 -31.03
C SER A 338 -17.55 -4.07 -32.01
N GLU A 339 -18.72 -4.67 -32.31
CA GLU A 339 -19.76 -4.06 -33.15
C GLU A 339 -20.33 -2.78 -32.51
N LYS A 340 -20.59 -2.82 -31.19
CA LYS A 340 -21.06 -1.65 -30.43
C LYS A 340 -20.01 -0.54 -30.40
N MET A 341 -18.75 -0.87 -30.13
CA MET A 341 -17.67 0.12 -30.16
C MET A 341 -17.52 0.74 -31.53
N ARG A 342 -17.68 -0.03 -32.62
CA ARG A 342 -17.67 0.51 -33.98
C ARG A 342 -18.85 1.44 -34.23
N LYS A 343 -20.06 1.05 -33.79
CA LYS A 343 -21.28 1.87 -33.93
C LYS A 343 -21.19 3.20 -33.18
N PHE A 344 -20.55 3.19 -32.01
CA PHE A 344 -20.42 4.37 -31.14
C PHE A 344 -18.99 4.96 -31.12
N ARG A 345 -18.17 4.70 -32.15
CA ARG A 345 -16.83 5.28 -32.34
C ARG A 345 -15.94 5.13 -31.12
N GLY A 346 -15.83 3.91 -30.55
CA GLY A 346 -14.96 3.57 -29.43
C GLY A 346 -15.62 3.63 -28.05
N VAL A 347 -16.90 4.00 -27.95
CA VAL A 347 -17.64 4.02 -26.69
C VAL A 347 -18.50 2.77 -26.56
N SER A 348 -18.43 2.08 -25.39
CA SER A 348 -19.31 0.95 -25.09
C SER A 348 -20.58 1.43 -24.36
N ILE A 349 -21.72 1.31 -25.02
CA ILE A 349 -23.03 1.70 -24.48
C ILE A 349 -23.85 0.44 -24.17
N SER A 350 -24.47 0.39 -22.99
CA SER A 350 -25.36 -0.70 -22.60
C SER A 350 -26.54 -0.79 -23.58
N SER A 351 -26.92 -2.01 -24.00
CA SER A 351 -28.05 -2.24 -24.91
C SER A 351 -29.36 -1.61 -24.41
N LYS A 352 -29.57 -1.57 -23.09
CA LYS A 352 -30.77 -0.93 -22.49
C LYS A 352 -30.84 0.58 -22.69
N ARG A 353 -29.69 1.23 -22.94
CA ARG A 353 -29.57 2.70 -23.11
C ARG A 353 -29.22 3.11 -24.56
N GLU A 354 -29.08 2.16 -25.45
CA GLU A 354 -28.66 2.39 -26.83
C GLU A 354 -29.62 3.33 -27.55
N ASP A 355 -30.92 3.05 -27.49
CA ASP A 355 -31.98 3.85 -28.16
C ASP A 355 -32.09 5.27 -27.56
N ALA A 356 -31.96 5.40 -26.23
CA ALA A 356 -31.99 6.69 -25.55
C ALA A 356 -30.78 7.57 -25.97
N VAL A 357 -29.59 6.97 -26.07
CA VAL A 357 -28.37 7.68 -26.50
C VAL A 357 -28.47 8.09 -27.98
N LEU A 358 -28.99 7.21 -28.83
CA LEU A 358 -29.19 7.54 -30.26
C LEU A 358 -30.26 8.63 -30.45
N LYS A 359 -31.30 8.64 -29.64
CA LYS A 359 -32.31 9.70 -29.61
C LYS A 359 -31.69 11.02 -29.17
N ALA A 360 -31.00 11.05 -28.04
CA ALA A 360 -30.31 12.24 -27.53
C ALA A 360 -29.27 12.79 -28.51
N ARG A 361 -28.59 11.92 -29.26
CA ARG A 361 -27.62 12.32 -30.30
C ARG A 361 -28.30 12.99 -31.50
N ARG A 362 -29.47 12.49 -31.93
CA ARG A 362 -30.26 13.13 -32.97
C ARG A 362 -30.82 14.48 -32.54
N ASP A 363 -31.33 14.55 -31.31
CA ASP A 363 -31.93 15.77 -30.73
C ASP A 363 -30.88 16.88 -30.52
N ALA A 364 -29.61 16.50 -30.29
CA ALA A 364 -28.47 17.41 -30.14
C ALA A 364 -27.83 17.86 -31.47
N GLY A 365 -28.48 17.62 -32.62
CA GLY A 365 -27.96 18.04 -33.94
C GLY A 365 -26.78 17.18 -34.42
N GLY A 366 -26.97 15.89 -34.42
CA GLY A 366 -26.03 14.81 -34.62
C GLY A 366 -24.79 15.11 -35.44
N PHE A 367 -23.63 14.79 -34.85
CA PHE A 367 -22.42 14.52 -35.58
C PHE A 367 -22.58 13.15 -36.28
N ASP A 368 -22.97 13.13 -37.52
CA ASP A 368 -22.92 11.98 -38.42
C ASP A 368 -21.48 11.62 -38.78
#